data_de5dbc57a2aa0018201d78b56834cef8
#
_entry.id   de5dbc57a2aa0018201d78b56834cef8
#
_cell.length_a   1.000
_cell.length_b   1.000
_cell.length_c   1.000
_cell.angle_alpha   90.00
_cell.angle_beta   90.00
_cell.angle_gamma   90.00
#
_symmetry.space_group_name_H-M   'P 1'
#
loop_
_entity.id
_entity.type
_entity.pdbx_description
1 polymer ?
#
loop_
_entity_poly.entity_id
_entity_poly.type
_entity_poly.pdbx_seq_one_letter_code
_entity_poly.pdbx_strand_id
1 'polypeptide(L)'
;IRDRTEGFSDFEGSFESYPSLIYDGPFSDNILERTPRMTSEAENVSQTKALERCSLGLNMNSTVFTDISEVEGKMPCWRFSNEDKTVACEVTKQGGYISYFLKSRISESTELTNEQGVKAAEDFLDDLGILSMKTTYYENIDNVLTVNFAYNDLDVCCYTDLIKVSVAMDDGEILGFDAKGFLVNHYDRDIPEADISQSRAKESVSPRLEIISGRLALIPTDGLEEKLCYEFRCRAENGRNVLVYINAQTAEEEQILILVESKSGTLTV
;
A
#
# COMPACT_ATOMS: atom_id res chain seq x y z
N ILE A 1 9.30 -24.39 10.01
CA ILE A 1 8.90 -23.17 10.76
C ILE A 1 10.23 -22.52 11.10
N ARG A 2 10.69 -21.57 10.28
CA ARG A 2 11.85 -20.73 10.58
C ARG A 2 11.33 -19.52 11.36
N ASP A 3 11.92 -19.31 12.50
CA ASP A 3 11.72 -18.18 13.40
C ASP A 3 12.01 -16.86 12.61
N ARG A 4 11.06 -15.96 12.51
CA ARG A 4 11.16 -14.71 11.73
C ARG A 4 11.47 -13.49 12.60
N THR A 5 12.15 -13.70 13.72
CA THR A 5 12.59 -12.62 14.62
C THR A 5 13.96 -12.01 14.26
N GLU A 6 14.58 -12.40 13.13
CA GLU A 6 15.90 -11.89 12.71
C GLU A 6 15.88 -10.79 11.64
N GLY A 7 14.75 -10.12 11.40
CA GLY A 7 14.59 -9.19 10.29
C GLY A 7 15.14 -7.77 10.48
N PHE A 8 15.52 -7.35 11.67
CA PHE A 8 15.96 -5.98 11.94
C PHE A 8 17.41 -5.83 12.43
N SER A 9 18.11 -6.91 12.75
CA SER A 9 19.50 -6.85 13.22
C SER A 9 20.57 -6.90 12.12
N ASP A 10 20.20 -7.14 10.86
CA ASP A 10 21.15 -7.22 9.73
C ASP A 10 21.29 -5.90 8.94
N PHE A 11 20.91 -4.78 9.53
CA PHE A 11 20.95 -3.46 8.88
C PHE A 11 22.34 -2.84 8.73
N GLU A 12 23.43 -3.55 9.05
CA GLU A 12 24.79 -3.03 8.94
C GLU A 12 25.56 -3.40 7.66
N GLY A 13 24.93 -3.93 6.64
CA GLY A 13 25.59 -4.37 5.40
C GLY A 13 25.06 -3.71 4.13
N SER A 14 25.81 -2.73 3.59
CA SER A 14 25.77 -2.14 2.24
C SER A 14 24.36 -1.98 1.60
N PHE A 15 23.80 -0.79 1.70
CA PHE A 15 22.58 -0.36 1.03
C PHE A 15 22.74 -0.23 -0.49
N GLU A 16 22.70 -1.31 -1.22
CA GLU A 16 22.45 -1.28 -2.67
C GLU A 16 20.94 -1.33 -3.00
N SER A 17 20.09 -1.76 -2.06
CA SER A 17 18.63 -1.67 -2.19
C SER A 17 17.98 -1.33 -0.84
N TYR A 18 17.13 -0.30 -0.81
CA TYR A 18 16.29 -0.04 0.35
C TYR A 18 15.23 -1.16 0.47
N PRO A 19 14.93 -1.65 1.69
CA PRO A 19 13.89 -2.65 1.86
C PRO A 19 12.56 -2.09 1.35
N SER A 20 11.83 -2.87 0.54
CA SER A 20 10.43 -2.59 0.31
C SER A 20 9.69 -2.76 1.64
N LEU A 21 8.76 -1.86 1.94
CA LEU A 21 7.88 -2.03 3.10
C LEU A 21 7.16 -3.37 2.94
N ILE A 22 7.32 -4.24 3.94
CA ILE A 22 7.07 -5.69 3.83
C ILE A 22 5.63 -6.00 3.46
N TYR A 23 5.48 -6.87 2.47
CA TYR A 23 4.27 -7.58 2.03
C TYR A 23 3.11 -6.73 1.48
N ASP A 24 2.91 -6.80 0.18
CA ASP A 24 1.88 -6.05 -0.56
C ASP A 24 0.53 -6.79 -0.67
N GLY A 25 0.39 -7.92 0.03
CA GLY A 25 -0.77 -8.77 -0.13
C GLY A 25 -0.73 -9.60 -1.43
N PRO A 26 -1.70 -10.49 -1.65
CA PRO A 26 -1.68 -11.47 -2.74
C PRO A 26 -1.79 -10.86 -4.14
N PHE A 27 -2.08 -9.57 -4.25
CA PHE A 27 -2.21 -8.87 -5.53
C PHE A 27 -0.96 -8.10 -5.96
N SER A 28 0.13 -8.14 -5.17
CA SER A 28 1.27 -7.24 -5.35
C SER A 28 2.31 -7.70 -6.36
N ASP A 29 2.51 -9.01 -6.53
CA ASP A 29 3.64 -9.54 -7.29
C ASP A 29 3.65 -9.11 -8.76
N ASN A 30 2.47 -8.86 -9.35
CA ASN A 30 2.33 -8.45 -10.74
C ASN A 30 2.18 -6.93 -10.94
N ILE A 31 1.96 -6.17 -9.86
CA ILE A 31 1.60 -4.75 -9.92
C ILE A 31 2.77 -3.90 -10.43
N LEU A 32 4.00 -4.21 -10.04
CA LEU A 32 5.20 -3.43 -10.38
C LEU A 32 5.80 -3.78 -11.76
N GLU A 33 5.28 -4.77 -12.45
CA GLU A 33 5.78 -5.15 -13.79
C GLU A 33 5.25 -4.27 -14.91
N ARG A 34 4.21 -3.49 -14.67
CA ARG A 34 3.61 -2.58 -15.65
C ARG A 34 4.49 -1.36 -15.94
N THR A 35 4.26 -0.72 -17.09
CA THR A 35 4.75 0.63 -17.35
C THR A 35 3.99 1.61 -16.44
N PRO A 36 4.69 2.46 -15.67
CA PRO A 36 4.05 3.37 -14.73
C PRO A 36 3.09 4.34 -15.42
N ARG A 37 1.81 4.28 -15.07
CA ARG A 37 0.76 5.06 -15.75
C ARG A 37 0.79 6.52 -15.36
N MET A 38 1.01 6.83 -14.08
CA MET A 38 1.02 8.23 -13.63
C MET A 38 2.23 9.03 -14.09
N THR A 39 3.35 8.36 -14.38
CA THR A 39 4.60 9.05 -14.69
C THR A 39 4.96 9.04 -16.17
N SER A 40 4.47 8.07 -16.97
CA SER A 40 4.92 7.86 -18.35
C SER A 40 4.70 9.06 -19.30
N GLU A 41 3.66 9.86 -19.08
CA GLU A 41 3.34 11.05 -19.86
C GLU A 41 3.58 12.37 -19.11
N ALA A 42 4.07 12.28 -17.87
CA ALA A 42 4.30 13.44 -17.03
C ALA A 42 5.60 14.17 -17.39
N GLU A 43 5.61 15.48 -17.19
CA GLU A 43 6.78 16.32 -17.44
C GLU A 43 7.94 16.00 -16.49
N ASN A 44 9.16 16.12 -16.99
CA ASN A 44 10.36 15.97 -16.18
C ASN A 44 10.50 17.11 -15.15
N VAL A 45 10.88 16.75 -13.94
CA VAL A 45 11.20 17.71 -12.89
C VAL A 45 12.70 17.73 -12.62
N SER A 46 13.23 18.93 -12.36
CA SER A 46 14.64 19.08 -11.97
C SER A 46 14.86 18.51 -10.57
N GLN A 47 16.08 18.12 -10.29
CA GLN A 47 16.54 17.67 -8.97
C GLN A 47 16.16 18.67 -7.85
N THR A 48 16.36 19.98 -8.09
CA THR A 48 16.01 21.02 -7.12
C THR A 48 14.51 21.04 -6.82
N LYS A 49 13.67 20.94 -7.85
CA LYS A 49 12.21 20.89 -7.66
C LYS A 49 11.75 19.59 -6.98
N ALA A 50 12.41 18.48 -7.27
CA ALA A 50 12.15 17.21 -6.59
C ALA A 50 12.51 17.27 -5.10
N LEU A 51 13.67 17.89 -4.75
CA LEU A 51 14.07 18.13 -3.36
C LEU A 51 13.08 19.04 -2.62
N GLU A 52 12.61 20.09 -3.26
CA GLU A 52 11.59 20.98 -2.71
C GLU A 52 10.30 20.21 -2.39
N ARG A 53 9.81 19.40 -3.32
CA ARG A 53 8.61 18.56 -3.11
C ARG A 53 8.79 17.54 -1.98
N CYS A 54 9.96 16.89 -1.94
CA CYS A 54 10.31 15.99 -0.85
C CYS A 54 10.25 16.72 0.51
N SER A 55 10.89 17.88 0.61
CA SER A 55 10.96 18.67 1.84
C SER A 55 9.58 19.15 2.30
N LEU A 56 8.76 19.64 1.38
CA LEU A 56 7.41 20.11 1.67
C LEU A 56 6.48 18.95 2.05
N GLY A 57 6.46 17.88 1.26
CA GLY A 57 5.56 16.75 1.49
C GLY A 57 5.86 15.98 2.77
N LEU A 58 7.12 15.91 3.19
CA LEU A 58 7.53 15.26 4.43
C LEU A 58 7.64 16.23 5.62
N ASN A 59 7.33 17.50 5.43
CA ASN A 59 7.53 18.56 6.42
C ASN A 59 8.96 18.54 7.03
N MET A 60 9.96 18.33 6.18
CA MET A 60 11.36 18.22 6.58
C MET A 60 12.19 19.35 5.97
N ASN A 61 13.21 19.82 6.71
CA ASN A 61 14.14 20.79 6.17
C ASN A 61 15.00 20.13 5.08
N SER A 62 15.13 20.78 3.90
CA SER A 62 15.95 20.27 2.79
C SER A 62 17.41 20.05 3.14
N THR A 63 17.93 20.74 4.17
CA THR A 63 19.31 20.57 4.66
C THR A 63 19.57 19.20 5.32
N VAL A 64 18.53 18.46 5.65
CA VAL A 64 18.65 17.06 6.13
C VAL A 64 19.23 16.16 5.03
N PHE A 65 18.92 16.44 3.77
CA PHE A 65 19.31 15.64 2.63
C PHE A 65 20.67 16.11 2.09
N THR A 66 21.73 15.43 2.48
CA THR A 66 23.12 15.77 2.12
C THR A 66 23.65 14.97 0.94
N ASP A 67 23.06 13.79 0.69
CA ASP A 67 23.37 12.93 -0.43
C ASP A 67 22.26 12.90 -1.46
N ILE A 68 22.64 12.95 -2.74
CA ILE A 68 21.73 12.88 -3.86
C ILE A 68 22.23 11.86 -4.87
N SER A 69 21.35 10.94 -5.25
CA SER A 69 21.65 9.91 -6.25
C SER A 69 20.44 9.70 -7.16
N GLU A 70 20.60 8.86 -8.15
CA GLU A 70 19.54 8.49 -9.09
C GLU A 70 19.19 7.03 -8.93
N VAL A 71 17.89 6.73 -9.02
CA VAL A 71 17.36 5.38 -9.11
C VAL A 71 16.92 5.15 -10.54
N GLU A 72 17.55 4.21 -11.19
CA GLU A 72 17.21 3.81 -12.55
C GLU A 72 16.08 2.77 -12.56
N GLY A 73 15.42 2.57 -13.68
CA GLY A 73 14.38 1.56 -13.86
C GLY A 73 13.19 2.07 -14.66
N LYS A 74 12.05 1.38 -14.58
CA LYS A 74 10.81 1.75 -15.29
C LYS A 74 10.22 3.07 -14.78
N MET A 75 10.50 3.44 -13.52
CA MET A 75 10.09 4.69 -12.88
C MET A 75 11.33 5.36 -12.27
N PRO A 76 12.12 6.08 -13.08
CA PRO A 76 13.35 6.71 -12.60
C PRO A 76 13.07 7.77 -11.55
N CYS A 77 13.88 7.78 -10.48
CA CYS A 77 13.71 8.71 -9.36
C CYS A 77 14.99 9.47 -9.03
N TRP A 78 14.83 10.65 -8.45
CA TRP A 78 15.83 11.30 -7.63
C TRP A 78 15.74 10.71 -6.23
N ARG A 79 16.87 10.25 -5.67
CA ARG A 79 16.95 9.79 -4.28
C ARG A 79 17.73 10.79 -3.46
N PHE A 80 17.14 11.22 -2.37
CA PHE A 80 17.69 12.13 -1.38
C PHE A 80 17.86 11.37 -0.07
N SER A 81 19.03 11.49 0.56
CA SER A 81 19.29 10.86 1.86
C SER A 81 20.19 11.72 2.72
N ASN A 82 20.14 11.50 4.04
CA ASN A 82 21.12 12.08 4.96
C ASN A 82 22.44 11.29 4.94
N GLU A 83 23.47 11.82 5.58
CA GLU A 83 24.81 11.24 5.62
C GLU A 83 24.79 9.81 6.18
N ASP A 84 24.06 9.58 7.27
CA ASP A 84 23.97 8.29 7.95
C ASP A 84 23.01 7.30 7.28
N LYS A 85 22.37 7.68 6.18
CA LYS A 85 21.35 6.88 5.48
C LYS A 85 20.15 6.47 6.33
N THR A 86 19.92 7.13 7.46
CA THR A 86 18.75 6.89 8.32
C THR A 86 17.48 7.54 7.82
N VAL A 87 17.59 8.48 6.87
CA VAL A 87 16.49 9.11 6.16
C VAL A 87 16.72 9.01 4.67
N ALA A 88 15.72 8.53 3.94
CA ALA A 88 15.75 8.45 2.48
C ALA A 88 14.39 8.81 1.89
N CYS A 89 14.38 9.58 0.79
CA CYS A 89 13.20 9.93 0.03
C CYS A 89 13.47 9.74 -1.47
N GLU A 90 12.54 9.13 -2.18
CA GLU A 90 12.57 9.01 -3.64
C GLU A 90 11.45 9.84 -4.25
N VAL A 91 11.81 10.63 -5.25
CA VAL A 91 10.87 11.46 -6.01
C VAL A 91 11.02 11.14 -7.49
N THR A 92 9.94 10.81 -8.17
CA THR A 92 9.96 10.45 -9.58
C THR A 92 10.51 11.58 -10.44
N LYS A 93 11.37 11.26 -11.41
CA LYS A 93 11.90 12.24 -12.37
C LYS A 93 10.80 12.81 -13.28
N GLN A 94 9.79 12.01 -13.59
CA GLN A 94 8.60 12.41 -14.32
C GLN A 94 7.45 12.62 -13.35
N GLY A 95 6.78 13.76 -13.40
CA GLY A 95 5.70 14.16 -12.52
C GLY A 95 6.15 14.68 -11.15
N GLY A 96 7.32 14.24 -10.63
CA GLY A 96 7.84 14.67 -9.33
C GLY A 96 7.00 14.21 -8.14
N TYR A 97 6.49 13.01 -8.20
CA TYR A 97 5.74 12.38 -7.11
C TYR A 97 6.71 11.77 -6.09
N ILE A 98 6.41 11.91 -4.80
CA ILE A 98 7.11 11.13 -3.77
C ILE A 98 6.67 9.67 -3.95
N SER A 99 7.61 8.80 -4.29
CA SER A 99 7.33 7.38 -4.52
C SER A 99 7.70 6.51 -3.33
N TYR A 100 8.63 6.98 -2.51
CA TYR A 100 9.13 6.25 -1.35
C TYR A 100 9.71 7.21 -0.31
N PHE A 101 9.52 6.88 0.96
CA PHE A 101 10.16 7.54 2.09
C PHE A 101 10.44 6.52 3.18
N LEU A 102 11.60 6.65 3.81
CA LEU A 102 11.99 5.87 4.99
C LEU A 102 12.72 6.77 5.98
N LYS A 103 12.34 6.65 7.24
CA LYS A 103 13.06 7.20 8.39
C LYS A 103 13.32 6.08 9.38
N SER A 104 14.59 5.68 9.48
CA SER A 104 15.03 4.65 10.44
C SER A 104 15.11 5.27 11.81
N ARG A 105 14.12 5.00 12.64
CA ARG A 105 14.16 5.27 14.08
C ARG A 105 13.38 4.17 14.80
N ILE A 106 13.79 3.88 16.02
CA ILE A 106 13.09 2.92 16.87
C ILE A 106 11.91 3.65 17.52
N SER A 107 10.73 3.06 17.45
CA SER A 107 9.57 3.45 18.27
C SER A 107 9.68 2.71 19.59
N GLU A 108 9.91 3.46 20.67
CA GLU A 108 10.30 2.88 21.98
C GLU A 108 9.10 2.31 22.76
N SER A 109 7.88 2.77 22.46
CA SER A 109 6.67 2.40 23.17
C SER A 109 5.44 2.42 22.27
N THR A 110 4.32 1.90 22.78
CA THR A 110 3.00 2.02 22.16
C THR A 110 2.14 2.94 23.01
N GLU A 111 2.12 4.24 22.69
CA GLU A 111 1.29 5.24 23.36
C GLU A 111 -0.03 5.48 22.60
N LEU A 112 -0.03 5.25 21.29
CA LEU A 112 -1.18 5.43 20.43
C LEU A 112 -1.99 4.15 20.30
N THR A 113 -3.31 4.28 20.12
CA THR A 113 -4.14 3.18 19.67
C THR A 113 -3.96 2.94 18.17
N ASN A 114 -4.31 1.75 17.67
CA ASN A 114 -4.24 1.47 16.23
C ASN A 114 -5.10 2.45 15.42
N GLU A 115 -6.26 2.86 15.93
CA GLU A 115 -7.13 3.84 15.28
C GLU A 115 -6.46 5.23 15.17
N GLN A 116 -5.72 5.64 16.20
CA GLN A 116 -4.95 6.88 16.16
C GLN A 116 -3.79 6.80 15.17
N GLY A 117 -3.10 5.66 15.10
CA GLY A 117 -2.06 5.42 14.10
C GLY A 117 -2.60 5.40 12.67
N VAL A 118 -3.74 4.74 12.43
CA VAL A 118 -4.44 4.78 11.13
C VAL A 118 -4.80 6.22 10.75
N LYS A 119 -5.35 6.99 11.71
CA LYS A 119 -5.69 8.40 11.49
C LYS A 119 -4.48 9.25 11.11
N ALA A 120 -3.33 9.04 11.79
CA ALA A 120 -2.09 9.74 11.44
C ALA A 120 -1.63 9.41 10.01
N ALA A 121 -1.78 8.15 9.57
CA ALA A 121 -1.47 7.75 8.21
C ALA A 121 -2.44 8.36 7.18
N GLU A 122 -3.74 8.44 7.48
CA GLU A 122 -4.74 9.10 6.64
C GLU A 122 -4.47 10.60 6.49
N ASP A 123 -4.20 11.29 7.60
CA ASP A 123 -3.87 12.71 7.60
C ASP A 123 -2.62 13.00 6.76
N PHE A 124 -1.62 12.13 6.84
CA PHE A 124 -0.41 12.25 6.01
C PHE A 124 -0.72 12.13 4.51
N LEU A 125 -1.59 11.20 4.10
CA LEU A 125 -2.00 11.08 2.69
C LEU A 125 -2.79 12.31 2.23
N ASP A 126 -3.67 12.83 3.06
CA ASP A 126 -4.43 14.05 2.80
C ASP A 126 -3.49 15.27 2.64
N ASP A 127 -2.47 15.40 3.49
CA ASP A 127 -1.45 16.46 3.40
C ASP A 127 -0.63 16.36 2.11
N LEU A 128 -0.39 15.16 1.60
CA LEU A 128 0.22 14.94 0.29
C LEU A 128 -0.73 15.18 -0.89
N GLY A 129 -2.02 15.43 -0.64
CA GLY A 129 -3.06 15.57 -1.65
C GLY A 129 -3.46 14.26 -2.32
N ILE A 130 -3.16 13.11 -1.69
CA ILE A 130 -3.55 11.78 -2.16
C ILE A 130 -4.90 11.44 -1.53
N LEU A 131 -5.97 11.72 -2.27
CA LEU A 131 -7.34 11.59 -1.79
C LEU A 131 -7.96 10.23 -2.16
N SER A 132 -9.11 9.96 -1.56
CA SER A 132 -9.92 8.75 -1.85
C SER A 132 -9.22 7.42 -1.56
N MET A 133 -8.22 7.43 -0.67
CA MET A 133 -7.61 6.20 -0.18
C MET A 133 -8.42 5.63 0.98
N LYS A 134 -8.63 4.31 0.99
CA LYS A 134 -9.29 3.61 2.10
C LYS A 134 -8.36 2.57 2.70
N THR A 135 -8.30 2.53 4.02
CA THR A 135 -7.60 1.49 4.77
C THR A 135 -8.17 0.12 4.44
N THR A 136 -7.32 -0.79 4.00
CA THR A 136 -7.67 -2.18 3.71
C THR A 136 -7.30 -3.11 4.86
N TYR A 137 -6.09 -3.01 5.35
CA TYR A 137 -5.59 -3.70 6.53
C TYR A 137 -4.42 -2.95 7.15
N TYR A 138 -4.05 -3.33 8.35
CA TYR A 138 -2.85 -2.82 9.02
C TYR A 138 -2.19 -3.92 9.86
N GLU A 139 -0.92 -3.73 10.14
CA GLU A 139 -0.12 -4.59 11.00
C GLU A 139 0.73 -3.74 11.95
N ASN A 140 0.75 -4.09 13.23
CA ASN A 140 1.56 -3.44 14.25
C ASN A 140 2.66 -4.41 14.71
N ILE A 141 3.90 -4.13 14.32
CA ILE A 141 5.08 -4.91 14.69
C ILE A 141 6.11 -3.96 15.28
N ASP A 142 6.66 -4.31 16.43
CA ASP A 142 7.73 -3.56 17.11
C ASP A 142 7.38 -2.08 17.31
N ASN A 143 6.14 -1.78 17.71
CA ASN A 143 5.58 -0.45 17.89
C ASN A 143 5.56 0.40 16.62
N VAL A 144 5.59 -0.21 15.44
CA VAL A 144 5.38 0.44 14.14
C VAL A 144 4.11 -0.10 13.52
N LEU A 145 3.14 0.77 13.28
CA LEU A 145 1.90 0.44 12.58
C LEU A 145 2.09 0.68 11.08
N THR A 146 2.09 -0.39 10.30
CA THR A 146 2.05 -0.28 8.83
C THR A 146 0.61 -0.40 8.35
N VAL A 147 0.09 0.67 7.76
CA VAL A 147 -1.27 0.75 7.22
C VAL A 147 -1.22 0.63 5.70
N ASN A 148 -2.03 -0.26 5.16
CA ASN A 148 -2.20 -0.45 3.73
C ASN A 148 -3.49 0.20 3.27
N PHE A 149 -3.36 1.00 2.22
CA PHE A 149 -4.45 1.73 1.60
C PHE A 149 -4.65 1.25 0.16
N ALA A 150 -5.91 1.21 -0.28
CA ALA A 150 -6.27 1.06 -1.68
C ALA A 150 -7.10 2.26 -2.13
N TYR A 151 -6.91 2.68 -3.38
CA TYR A 151 -7.74 3.73 -3.97
C TYR A 151 -9.20 3.27 -4.04
N ASN A 152 -10.11 4.18 -3.72
CA ASN A 152 -11.54 3.91 -3.75
C ASN A 152 -12.23 4.84 -4.76
N ASP A 153 -12.67 4.26 -5.86
CA ASP A 153 -13.40 4.97 -6.90
C ASP A 153 -14.91 4.66 -6.79
N LEU A 154 -15.72 5.67 -6.48
CA LEU A 154 -17.18 5.56 -6.36
C LEU A 154 -17.64 4.29 -5.61
N ASP A 155 -17.03 4.01 -4.44
CA ASP A 155 -17.26 2.82 -3.60
C ASP A 155 -16.71 1.48 -4.15
N VAL A 156 -15.92 1.50 -5.21
CA VAL A 156 -15.14 0.35 -5.70
C VAL A 156 -13.72 0.42 -5.15
N CYS A 157 -13.30 -0.59 -4.40
CA CYS A 157 -11.95 -0.70 -3.87
C CYS A 157 -10.99 -1.22 -4.95
N CYS A 158 -10.03 -0.39 -5.38
CA CYS A 158 -9.07 -0.74 -6.44
C CYS A 158 -7.78 -1.33 -5.86
N TYR A 159 -7.68 -2.66 -5.81
CA TYR A 159 -6.53 -3.37 -5.21
C TYR A 159 -5.24 -3.34 -6.03
N THR A 160 -5.23 -2.73 -7.19
CA THR A 160 -4.02 -2.42 -7.95
C THR A 160 -3.35 -1.14 -7.50
N ASP A 161 -4.09 -0.21 -6.90
CA ASP A 161 -3.66 1.13 -6.55
C ASP A 161 -3.36 1.22 -5.05
N LEU A 162 -2.23 0.62 -4.67
CA LEU A 162 -1.86 0.43 -3.26
C LEU A 162 -0.84 1.46 -2.79
N ILE A 163 -1.03 1.94 -1.57
CA ILE A 163 -0.08 2.76 -0.81
C ILE A 163 0.11 2.14 0.58
N LYS A 164 1.34 2.21 1.09
CA LYS A 164 1.65 1.86 2.48
C LYS A 164 2.19 3.06 3.23
N VAL A 165 1.76 3.19 4.47
CA VAL A 165 2.28 4.19 5.41
C VAL A 165 2.64 3.50 6.70
N SER A 166 3.87 3.71 7.20
CA SER A 166 4.33 3.22 8.48
C SER A 166 4.39 4.35 9.50
N VAL A 167 3.78 4.14 10.64
CA VAL A 167 3.60 5.13 11.72
C VAL A 167 4.24 4.62 13.00
N ALA A 168 5.05 5.44 13.65
CA ALA A 168 5.58 5.17 14.97
C ALA A 168 4.46 5.26 16.03
N MET A 169 4.31 4.26 16.87
CA MET A 169 3.21 4.19 17.83
C MET A 169 3.48 4.92 19.14
N ASP A 170 4.68 5.47 19.32
CA ASP A 170 5.03 6.31 20.47
C ASP A 170 4.56 7.77 20.29
N ASP A 171 4.60 8.34 19.07
CA ASP A 171 4.30 9.76 18.84
C ASP A 171 3.50 10.05 17.56
N GLY A 172 3.26 9.04 16.71
CA GLY A 172 2.53 9.21 15.44
C GLY A 172 3.39 9.71 14.27
N GLU A 173 4.72 9.75 14.44
CA GLU A 173 5.61 10.14 13.34
C GLU A 173 5.55 9.16 12.18
N ILE A 174 5.55 9.67 10.95
CA ILE A 174 5.62 8.84 9.74
C ILE A 174 7.05 8.34 9.57
N LEU A 175 7.22 7.03 9.63
CA LEU A 175 8.50 6.35 9.45
C LEU A 175 8.70 5.79 8.05
N GLY A 176 7.62 5.51 7.34
CA GLY A 176 7.68 4.95 6.00
C GLY A 176 6.50 5.34 5.13
N PHE A 177 6.76 5.45 3.83
CA PHE A 177 5.76 5.66 2.81
C PHE A 177 6.19 4.93 1.53
N ASP A 178 5.31 4.16 0.93
CA ASP A 178 5.53 3.52 -0.36
C ASP A 178 4.28 3.66 -1.22
N ALA A 179 4.39 4.44 -2.29
CA ALA A 179 3.34 4.67 -3.27
C ALA A 179 3.67 4.09 -4.64
N LYS A 180 4.69 3.22 -4.76
CA LYS A 180 5.11 2.66 -6.06
C LYS A 180 3.99 1.93 -6.75
N GLY A 181 3.22 1.12 -6.01
CA GLY A 181 2.05 0.42 -6.55
C GLY A 181 1.00 1.38 -7.12
N PHE A 182 0.67 2.43 -6.38
CA PHE A 182 -0.23 3.49 -6.82
C PHE A 182 0.27 4.19 -8.08
N LEU A 183 1.52 4.66 -8.09
CA LEU A 183 2.11 5.40 -9.22
C LEU A 183 2.21 4.56 -10.50
N VAL A 184 2.39 3.26 -10.35
CA VAL A 184 2.46 2.34 -11.50
C VAL A 184 1.08 2.07 -12.09
N ASN A 185 0.03 1.96 -11.26
CA ASN A 185 -1.25 1.41 -11.70
C ASN A 185 -2.39 2.42 -11.79
N HIS A 186 -2.32 3.53 -11.03
CA HIS A 186 -3.41 4.49 -10.96
C HIS A 186 -3.65 5.23 -12.29
N TYR A 187 -4.92 5.31 -12.67
CA TYR A 187 -5.42 6.05 -13.83
C TYR A 187 -6.93 6.26 -13.70
N ASP A 188 -7.47 7.20 -14.47
CA ASP A 188 -8.91 7.39 -14.58
C ASP A 188 -9.53 6.17 -15.27
N ARG A 189 -10.31 5.38 -14.52
CA ARG A 189 -10.94 4.15 -14.99
C ARG A 189 -12.37 4.40 -15.41
N ASP A 190 -12.77 3.79 -16.51
CA ASP A 190 -14.17 3.56 -16.83
C ASP A 190 -14.56 2.19 -16.26
N ILE A 191 -14.93 2.18 -14.97
CA ILE A 191 -15.30 0.94 -14.27
C ILE A 191 -16.66 0.50 -14.77
N PRO A 192 -16.79 -0.70 -15.37
CA PRO A 192 -18.06 -1.18 -15.87
C PRO A 192 -19.08 -1.35 -14.73
N GLU A 193 -20.35 -1.17 -15.02
CA GLU A 193 -21.42 -1.55 -14.10
C GLU A 193 -21.43 -3.08 -13.88
N ALA A 194 -21.87 -3.50 -12.69
CA ALA A 194 -22.03 -4.91 -12.41
C ALA A 194 -23.26 -5.48 -13.16
N ASP A 195 -23.08 -6.55 -13.94
CA ASP A 195 -24.17 -7.21 -14.68
C ASP A 195 -25.08 -8.04 -13.77
N ILE A 196 -24.58 -8.44 -12.61
CA ILE A 196 -25.33 -9.18 -11.61
C ILE A 196 -25.49 -8.38 -10.32
N SER A 197 -26.56 -8.63 -9.59
CA SER A 197 -26.73 -8.03 -8.27
C SER A 197 -25.85 -8.69 -7.21
N GLN A 198 -25.56 -7.96 -6.14
CA GLN A 198 -24.86 -8.51 -4.98
C GLN A 198 -25.57 -9.76 -4.40
N SER A 199 -26.91 -9.77 -4.43
CA SER A 199 -27.70 -10.93 -3.97
C SER A 199 -27.44 -12.16 -4.84
N ARG A 200 -27.30 -11.99 -6.16
CA ARG A 200 -26.96 -13.08 -7.07
C ARG A 200 -25.53 -13.57 -6.83
N ALA A 201 -24.58 -12.65 -6.64
CA ALA A 201 -23.20 -13.00 -6.33
C ALA A 201 -23.06 -13.80 -5.02
N LYS A 202 -23.87 -13.47 -3.98
CA LYS A 202 -23.90 -14.23 -2.71
C LYS A 202 -24.26 -15.70 -2.89
N GLU A 203 -25.08 -16.05 -3.88
CA GLU A 203 -25.46 -17.44 -4.15
C GLU A 203 -24.29 -18.29 -4.64
N SER A 204 -23.24 -17.66 -5.17
CA SER A 204 -21.99 -18.32 -5.62
C SER A 204 -21.01 -18.55 -4.47
N VAL A 205 -21.17 -17.89 -3.32
CA VAL A 205 -20.35 -18.13 -2.14
C VAL A 205 -20.72 -19.47 -1.52
N SER A 206 -19.71 -20.26 -1.14
CA SER A 206 -19.91 -21.55 -0.50
C SER A 206 -20.87 -21.45 0.70
N PRO A 207 -21.90 -22.33 0.82
CA PRO A 207 -22.82 -22.33 1.95
C PRO A 207 -22.19 -22.69 3.31
N ARG A 208 -20.92 -23.14 3.31
CA ARG A 208 -20.13 -23.35 4.54
C ARG A 208 -19.50 -22.08 5.09
N LEU A 209 -19.67 -20.95 4.39
CA LEU A 209 -19.13 -19.66 4.77
C LEU A 209 -20.28 -18.74 5.20
N GLU A 210 -20.15 -18.17 6.39
CA GLU A 210 -21.05 -17.11 6.85
C GLU A 210 -20.59 -15.76 6.27
N ILE A 211 -21.39 -15.13 5.42
CA ILE A 211 -21.07 -13.81 4.85
C ILE A 211 -21.30 -12.73 5.92
N ILE A 212 -20.24 -11.99 6.26
CA ILE A 212 -20.26 -10.91 7.25
C ILE A 212 -20.57 -9.57 6.58
N SER A 213 -19.88 -9.29 5.47
CA SER A 213 -20.02 -8.03 4.72
C SER A 213 -19.68 -8.25 3.24
N GLY A 214 -20.02 -7.28 2.40
CA GLY A 214 -19.66 -7.31 0.99
C GLY A 214 -19.58 -5.91 0.41
N ARG A 215 -18.66 -5.72 -0.54
CA ARG A 215 -18.45 -4.48 -1.31
C ARG A 215 -18.04 -4.81 -2.74
N LEU A 216 -17.99 -3.79 -3.59
CA LEU A 216 -17.35 -3.93 -4.90
C LEU A 216 -15.84 -3.71 -4.78
N ALA A 217 -15.07 -4.48 -5.55
CA ALA A 217 -13.64 -4.39 -5.62
C ALA A 217 -13.15 -4.66 -7.05
N LEU A 218 -12.10 -3.96 -7.45
CA LEU A 218 -11.38 -4.20 -8.68
C LEU A 218 -10.10 -4.95 -8.32
N ILE A 219 -9.96 -6.18 -8.78
CA ILE A 219 -8.80 -7.04 -8.46
C ILE A 219 -7.97 -7.30 -9.72
N PRO A 220 -6.63 -7.37 -9.61
CA PRO A 220 -5.79 -7.77 -10.73
C PRO A 220 -5.93 -9.27 -11.00
N THR A 221 -5.74 -9.63 -12.26
CA THR A 221 -5.60 -11.02 -12.70
C THR A 221 -4.16 -11.32 -13.09
N ASP A 222 -3.81 -12.61 -13.25
CA ASP A 222 -2.49 -13.05 -13.71
C ASP A 222 -2.09 -12.44 -15.07
N GLY A 223 -3.08 -12.05 -15.89
CA GLY A 223 -2.87 -11.39 -17.19
C GLY A 223 -2.67 -9.88 -17.13
N LEU A 224 -2.49 -9.28 -15.94
CA LEU A 224 -2.42 -7.83 -15.72
C LEU A 224 -3.71 -7.06 -16.07
N GLU A 225 -4.80 -7.74 -16.34
CA GLU A 225 -6.13 -7.17 -16.47
C GLU A 225 -6.77 -6.98 -15.11
N GLU A 226 -7.78 -6.12 -15.04
CA GLU A 226 -8.54 -5.88 -13.82
C GLU A 226 -9.95 -6.44 -13.98
N LYS A 227 -10.47 -7.11 -12.94
CA LYS A 227 -11.83 -7.64 -12.91
C LYS A 227 -12.63 -6.97 -11.80
N LEU A 228 -13.84 -6.52 -12.13
CA LEU A 228 -14.80 -6.06 -11.14
C LEU A 228 -15.43 -7.28 -10.45
N CYS A 229 -15.32 -7.31 -9.13
CA CYS A 229 -15.81 -8.39 -8.29
C CYS A 229 -16.64 -7.87 -7.12
N TYR A 230 -17.52 -8.69 -6.63
CA TYR A 230 -18.03 -8.57 -5.28
C TYR A 230 -17.04 -9.24 -4.34
N GLU A 231 -16.44 -8.47 -3.44
CA GLU A 231 -15.64 -8.97 -2.32
C GLU A 231 -16.57 -9.28 -1.16
N PHE A 232 -16.60 -10.51 -0.71
CA PHE A 232 -17.31 -10.92 0.50
C PHE A 232 -16.34 -11.28 1.60
N ARG A 233 -16.42 -10.58 2.73
CA ARG A 233 -15.77 -11.02 3.96
C ARG A 233 -16.65 -12.10 4.60
N CYS A 234 -16.08 -13.27 4.77
CA CYS A 234 -16.78 -14.44 5.27
C CYS A 234 -16.07 -15.02 6.49
N ARG A 235 -16.84 -15.75 7.30
CA ARG A 235 -16.33 -16.60 8.39
C ARG A 235 -16.52 -18.06 8.04
N ALA A 236 -15.45 -18.85 8.12
CA ALA A 236 -15.50 -20.30 7.95
C ALA A 236 -15.91 -21.00 9.26
N GLU A 237 -16.37 -22.25 9.17
CA GLU A 237 -16.81 -23.08 10.32
C GLU A 237 -15.71 -23.22 11.41
N ASN A 238 -14.45 -23.18 11.04
CA ASN A 238 -13.31 -23.21 11.96
C ASN A 238 -12.97 -21.85 12.60
N GLY A 239 -13.83 -20.83 12.37
CA GLY A 239 -13.67 -19.47 12.91
C GLY A 239 -12.72 -18.58 12.13
N ARG A 240 -12.06 -19.06 11.07
CA ARG A 240 -11.17 -18.25 10.24
C ARG A 240 -11.99 -17.30 9.35
N ASN A 241 -11.49 -16.08 9.22
CA ASN A 241 -12.03 -15.13 8.25
C ASN A 241 -11.37 -15.34 6.88
N VAL A 242 -12.18 -15.21 5.82
CA VAL A 242 -11.74 -15.33 4.43
C VAL A 242 -12.38 -14.23 3.59
N LEU A 243 -11.69 -13.81 2.53
CA LEU A 243 -12.25 -12.97 1.48
C LEU A 243 -12.56 -13.84 0.28
N VAL A 244 -13.76 -13.72 -0.27
CA VAL A 244 -14.21 -14.41 -1.48
C VAL A 244 -14.54 -13.36 -2.53
N TYR A 245 -13.94 -13.49 -3.69
CA TYR A 245 -14.15 -12.58 -4.82
C TYR A 245 -15.00 -13.27 -5.88
N ILE A 246 -16.20 -12.73 -6.12
CA ILE A 246 -17.14 -13.22 -7.14
C ILE A 246 -17.21 -12.20 -8.27
N ASN A 247 -16.92 -12.63 -9.48
CA ASN A 247 -16.98 -11.79 -10.68
C ASN A 247 -18.36 -11.12 -10.82
N ALA A 248 -18.38 -9.81 -10.95
CA ALA A 248 -19.60 -9.02 -11.00
C ALA A 248 -20.34 -9.09 -12.33
N GLN A 249 -19.76 -9.71 -13.37
CA GLN A 249 -20.38 -9.97 -14.67
C GLN A 249 -20.86 -11.41 -14.81
N THR A 250 -20.05 -12.40 -14.35
CA THR A 250 -20.30 -13.82 -14.64
C THR A 250 -20.86 -14.61 -13.47
N ALA A 251 -20.77 -14.11 -12.23
CA ALA A 251 -21.04 -14.83 -10.98
C ALA A 251 -20.06 -15.98 -10.69
N GLU A 252 -18.93 -16.05 -11.39
CA GLU A 252 -17.88 -17.04 -11.11
C GLU A 252 -17.01 -16.60 -9.94
N GLU A 253 -16.53 -17.57 -9.15
CA GLU A 253 -15.54 -17.33 -8.12
C GLU A 253 -14.17 -17.09 -8.77
N GLU A 254 -13.58 -15.93 -8.55
CA GLU A 254 -12.27 -15.57 -9.09
C GLU A 254 -11.15 -15.90 -8.12
N GLN A 255 -11.36 -15.66 -6.83
CA GLN A 255 -10.31 -15.86 -5.82
C GLN A 255 -10.89 -16.02 -4.42
N ILE A 256 -10.17 -16.78 -3.59
CA ILE A 256 -10.38 -16.86 -2.14
C ILE A 256 -9.07 -16.58 -1.43
N LEU A 257 -9.10 -15.68 -0.46
CA LEU A 257 -7.96 -15.31 0.37
C LEU A 257 -8.26 -15.59 1.83
N ILE A 258 -7.32 -16.19 2.53
CA ILE A 258 -7.44 -16.45 3.97
C ILE A 258 -6.94 -15.21 4.73
N LEU A 259 -7.75 -14.70 5.66
CA LEU A 259 -7.34 -13.65 6.59
C LEU A 259 -6.68 -14.29 7.81
N VAL A 260 -5.39 -14.08 7.96
CA VAL A 260 -4.65 -14.50 9.16
C VAL A 260 -4.67 -13.34 10.14
N GLU A 261 -5.56 -13.41 11.12
CA GLU A 261 -5.65 -12.40 12.18
C GLU A 261 -4.69 -12.77 13.32
N SER A 262 -3.87 -11.81 13.72
CA SER A 262 -2.98 -11.90 14.88
C SER A 262 -3.23 -10.74 15.84
N LYS A 263 -2.59 -10.74 17.00
CA LYS A 263 -2.67 -9.59 17.93
C LYS A 263 -2.03 -8.34 17.35
N SER A 264 -1.13 -8.49 16.38
CA SER A 264 -0.41 -7.42 15.69
C SER A 264 -1.13 -6.89 14.45
N GLY A 265 -2.16 -7.56 13.95
CA GLY A 265 -2.88 -7.11 12.76
C GLY A 265 -3.53 -8.24 11.97
N THR A 266 -3.98 -7.93 10.76
CA THR A 266 -4.61 -8.87 9.84
C THR A 266 -3.75 -9.00 8.58
N LEU A 267 -3.39 -10.22 8.20
CA LEU A 267 -2.65 -10.55 6.98
C LEU A 267 -3.56 -11.35 6.03
N THR A 268 -3.51 -11.06 4.73
CA THR A 268 -4.15 -11.88 3.68
C THR A 268 -3.14 -12.85 3.07
N VAL A 269 -3.52 -14.12 2.95
CA VAL A 269 -2.68 -15.17 2.35
C VAL A 269 -3.48 -15.94 1.31
#